data_f9b84d9826f54c4b49273ab4f7804281
#
_entry.id   f9b84d9826f54c4b49273ab4f7804281
#
_cell.length_a   1.000
_cell.length_b   1.000
_cell.length_c   1.000
_cell.angle_alpha   90.00
_cell.angle_beta   90.00
_cell.angle_gamma   90.00
#
_symmetry.space_group_name_H-M   'P 1'
#
loop_
_entity.id
_entity.type
_entity.pdbx_description
1 polymer ?
#
loop_
_entity_poly.entity_id
_entity_poly.type
_entity_poly.pdbx_seq_one_letter_code
_entity_poly.pdbx_strand_id
1 'polypeptide(L)'
;MALGLTLSLASFSSAQEPGGPLADPPDFTEIKTNLPVEMIQVNGNTLVTDQELSDIIKRFEGRKMSVAEMETLTQLIEQTYREKGYFLVNALVPSQEAQRGILEVLVVEGKIGQVKVEGNDRYSSDFLANRFRYAVPPEAARTRDFQKGLFLLNELPDVQVKAVLSSGAAEGTTDVVLKVEEDKNWHISTGYNNFGARLTGEHRFSL
;
A
#
# COMPACT_ATOMS: atom_id res chain seq x y z
N MET A 1 54.40 -48.60 -30.47
CA MET A 1 53.90 -48.77 -29.09
C MET A 1 52.68 -47.91 -28.93
N ALA A 2 51.48 -48.49 -29.08
CA ALA A 2 50.19 -47.83 -28.95
C ALA A 2 49.62 -48.28 -27.63
N LEU A 3 49.39 -47.31 -26.73
CA LEU A 3 48.65 -47.52 -25.47
C LEU A 3 47.18 -47.22 -25.73
N GLY A 4 46.38 -48.24 -25.77
CA GLY A 4 44.92 -48.13 -25.81
C GLY A 4 44.37 -47.75 -24.43
N LEU A 5 43.58 -46.68 -24.37
CA LEU A 5 42.80 -46.27 -23.20
C LEU A 5 41.38 -46.83 -23.38
N THR A 6 41.06 -47.89 -22.66
CA THR A 6 39.70 -48.43 -22.61
C THR A 6 38.86 -47.63 -21.65
N LEU A 7 37.84 -46.92 -22.19
CA LEU A 7 36.85 -46.21 -21.41
C LEU A 7 35.77 -47.20 -20.95
N SER A 8 35.70 -47.43 -19.63
CA SER A 8 34.67 -48.28 -19.03
C SER A 8 33.39 -47.42 -18.87
N LEU A 9 32.33 -47.77 -19.58
CA LEU A 9 30.99 -47.26 -19.41
C LEU A 9 30.37 -47.88 -18.16
N ALA A 10 30.29 -47.10 -17.09
CA ALA A 10 29.50 -47.46 -15.92
C ALA A 10 28.02 -47.31 -16.24
N SER A 11 27.32 -48.42 -16.21
CA SER A 11 25.87 -48.48 -16.33
C SER A 11 25.20 -47.73 -15.15
N PHE A 12 24.55 -46.63 -15.43
CA PHE A 12 23.66 -46.00 -14.47
C PHE A 12 22.39 -46.85 -14.34
N SER A 13 22.28 -47.53 -13.20
CA SER A 13 21.07 -48.21 -12.79
C SER A 13 19.96 -47.16 -12.58
N SER A 14 18.85 -47.34 -13.27
CA SER A 14 17.64 -46.56 -13.12
C SER A 14 17.14 -46.64 -11.68
N ALA A 15 17.25 -45.54 -10.94
CA ALA A 15 16.60 -45.39 -9.67
C ALA A 15 15.09 -45.33 -9.93
N GLN A 16 14.38 -46.28 -9.39
CA GLN A 16 12.93 -46.45 -9.39
C GLN A 16 12.31 -45.26 -8.65
N GLU A 17 11.49 -44.46 -9.33
CA GLU A 17 10.68 -43.45 -8.73
C GLU A 17 9.68 -44.13 -7.76
N PRO A 18 9.54 -43.65 -6.51
CA PRO A 18 8.44 -44.04 -5.68
C PRO A 18 7.19 -43.27 -6.11
N GLY A 19 6.56 -43.74 -7.18
CA GLY A 19 5.21 -43.28 -7.57
C GLY A 19 4.17 -43.85 -6.62
N GLY A 20 4.05 -43.24 -5.45
CA GLY A 20 2.79 -43.30 -4.72
C GLY A 20 1.77 -42.38 -5.43
N PRO A 21 0.48 -42.76 -5.47
CA PRO A 21 -0.53 -41.84 -6.00
C PRO A 21 -0.41 -40.53 -5.24
N LEU A 22 -0.22 -39.42 -6.00
CA LEU A 22 -0.35 -38.07 -5.45
C LEU A 22 -1.71 -38.04 -4.76
N ALA A 23 -1.70 -37.80 -3.46
CA ALA A 23 -2.93 -37.55 -2.71
C ALA A 23 -3.68 -36.46 -3.49
N ASP A 24 -4.93 -36.73 -3.84
CA ASP A 24 -5.79 -35.75 -4.47
C ASP A 24 -5.64 -34.43 -3.69
N PRO A 25 -5.50 -33.28 -4.38
CA PRO A 25 -5.46 -32.01 -3.69
C PRO A 25 -6.69 -31.95 -2.79
N PRO A 26 -6.53 -31.43 -1.56
CA PRO A 26 -7.68 -31.33 -0.65
C PRO A 26 -8.80 -30.65 -1.38
N ASP A 27 -9.92 -31.34 -1.44
CA ASP A 27 -11.15 -30.85 -2.06
C ASP A 27 -11.56 -29.60 -1.28
N PHE A 28 -11.22 -28.42 -1.82
CA PHE A 28 -11.72 -27.13 -1.37
C PHE A 28 -13.19 -26.99 -1.80
N THR A 29 -13.95 -28.07 -1.60
CA THR A 29 -15.40 -28.01 -1.76
C THR A 29 -15.88 -26.88 -0.87
N GLU A 30 -16.39 -25.85 -1.51
CA GLU A 30 -17.10 -24.69 -0.97
C GLU A 30 -17.58 -24.97 0.47
N ILE A 31 -16.89 -24.38 1.44
CA ILE A 31 -17.43 -24.29 2.79
C ILE A 31 -18.62 -23.34 2.66
N LYS A 32 -19.76 -23.89 2.27
CA LYS A 32 -21.07 -23.21 2.36
C LYS A 32 -21.45 -23.13 3.84
N THR A 33 -20.63 -22.48 4.59
CA THR A 33 -20.89 -22.25 6.01
C THR A 33 -21.78 -21.03 6.10
N ASN A 34 -23.10 -21.26 6.01
CA ASN A 34 -24.08 -20.24 6.40
C ASN A 34 -24.06 -20.13 7.93
N LEU A 35 -23.29 -19.21 8.45
CA LEU A 35 -23.23 -18.91 9.88
C LEU A 35 -24.46 -18.08 10.28
N PRO A 36 -25.22 -18.50 11.31
CA PRO A 36 -26.27 -17.65 11.86
C PRO A 36 -25.61 -16.45 12.56
N VAL A 37 -25.86 -15.25 12.10
CA VAL A 37 -25.33 -14.00 12.66
C VAL A 37 -26.49 -13.23 13.27
N GLU A 38 -26.49 -13.14 14.59
CA GLU A 38 -27.49 -12.36 15.35
C GLU A 38 -27.01 -10.93 15.54
N MET A 39 -25.71 -10.75 15.80
CA MET A 39 -25.05 -9.46 16.06
C MET A 39 -23.70 -9.42 15.37
N ILE A 40 -23.33 -8.22 14.91
CA ILE A 40 -22.01 -7.94 14.35
C ILE A 40 -21.28 -6.96 15.27
N GLN A 41 -20.11 -7.35 15.73
CA GLN A 41 -19.23 -6.52 16.55
C GLN A 41 -18.02 -6.09 15.73
N VAL A 42 -17.85 -4.77 15.54
CA VAL A 42 -16.69 -4.20 14.87
C VAL A 42 -15.69 -3.73 15.91
N ASN A 43 -14.46 -4.15 15.76
CA ASN A 43 -13.36 -3.79 16.66
C ASN A 43 -12.23 -3.10 15.89
N GLY A 44 -11.55 -2.13 16.53
CA GLY A 44 -10.41 -1.43 15.95
C GLY A 44 -10.75 -0.17 15.12
N ASN A 45 -12.01 0.17 14.99
CA ASN A 45 -12.49 1.38 14.32
C ASN A 45 -12.37 2.60 15.24
N THR A 46 -11.33 3.41 15.04
CA THR A 46 -11.12 4.66 15.81
C THR A 46 -11.40 5.92 14.99
N LEU A 47 -11.21 5.84 13.68
CA LEU A 47 -11.40 6.95 12.73
C LEU A 47 -12.83 7.05 12.19
N VAL A 48 -13.59 5.96 12.27
CA VAL A 48 -15.00 5.88 11.89
C VAL A 48 -15.79 5.33 13.06
N THR A 49 -16.86 6.03 13.45
CA THR A 49 -17.66 5.65 14.60
C THR A 49 -18.62 4.48 14.31
N ASP A 50 -18.99 3.72 15.33
CA ASP A 50 -19.99 2.64 15.22
C ASP A 50 -21.31 3.15 14.64
N GLN A 51 -21.70 4.38 14.97
CA GLN A 51 -22.93 4.98 14.44
C GLN A 51 -22.90 5.13 12.92
N GLU A 52 -21.75 5.46 12.35
CA GLU A 52 -21.57 5.59 10.90
C GLU A 52 -21.54 4.25 10.17
N LEU A 53 -21.13 3.21 10.85
CA LEU A 53 -21.15 1.83 10.34
C LEU A 53 -22.50 1.13 10.58
N SER A 54 -23.34 1.66 11.46
CA SER A 54 -24.59 1.02 11.92
C SER A 54 -25.55 0.70 10.80
N ASP A 55 -25.66 1.55 9.78
CA ASP A 55 -26.57 1.33 8.65
C ASP A 55 -26.11 0.18 7.74
N ILE A 56 -24.80 -0.03 7.66
CA ILE A 56 -24.22 -1.16 6.94
C ILE A 56 -24.43 -2.43 7.76
N ILE A 57 -24.06 -2.40 9.02
CA ILE A 57 -24.14 -3.55 9.95
C ILE A 57 -25.55 -4.11 10.03
N LYS A 58 -26.56 -3.28 10.22
CA LYS A 58 -27.99 -3.67 10.32
C LYS A 58 -28.51 -4.42 9.09
N ARG A 59 -27.92 -4.25 7.93
CA ARG A 59 -28.31 -5.00 6.71
C ARG A 59 -27.89 -6.46 6.75
N PHE A 60 -26.91 -6.79 7.60
CA PHE A 60 -26.30 -8.12 7.68
C PHE A 60 -26.64 -8.86 8.99
N GLU A 61 -27.18 -8.18 9.99
CA GLU A 61 -27.63 -8.79 11.25
C GLU A 61 -28.94 -9.58 11.13
N GLY A 62 -29.16 -10.52 12.02
CA GLY A 62 -30.39 -11.29 12.13
C GLY A 62 -30.61 -12.34 11.04
N ARG A 63 -29.59 -12.70 10.28
CA ARG A 63 -29.69 -13.65 9.18
C ARG A 63 -28.50 -14.61 9.11
N LYS A 64 -28.63 -15.65 8.29
CA LYS A 64 -27.49 -16.50 7.98
C LYS A 64 -26.62 -15.83 6.92
N MET A 65 -25.33 -15.78 7.17
CA MET A 65 -24.35 -15.20 6.25
C MET A 65 -23.43 -16.26 5.67
N SER A 66 -23.22 -16.18 4.37
CA SER A 66 -22.18 -16.92 3.64
C SER A 66 -20.84 -16.19 3.72
N VAL A 67 -19.75 -16.87 3.38
CA VAL A 67 -18.41 -16.27 3.30
C VAL A 67 -18.39 -15.07 2.33
N ALA A 68 -19.05 -15.18 1.19
CA ALA A 68 -19.15 -14.08 0.22
C ALA A 68 -19.88 -12.84 0.77
N GLU A 69 -20.88 -13.04 1.64
CA GLU A 69 -21.57 -11.92 2.31
C GLU A 69 -20.70 -11.29 3.40
N MET A 70 -19.87 -12.08 4.10
CA MET A 70 -18.87 -11.55 5.04
C MET A 70 -17.82 -10.69 4.33
N GLU A 71 -17.33 -11.16 3.17
CA GLU A 71 -16.42 -10.37 2.31
C GLU A 71 -17.10 -9.08 1.81
N THR A 72 -18.38 -9.15 1.45
CA THR A 72 -19.14 -7.97 1.05
C THR A 72 -19.26 -6.96 2.20
N LEU A 73 -19.52 -7.45 3.42
CA LEU A 73 -19.57 -6.60 4.61
C LEU A 73 -18.24 -5.88 4.85
N THR A 74 -17.11 -6.61 4.82
CA THR A 74 -15.79 -6.02 5.04
C THR A 74 -15.47 -4.99 3.95
N GLN A 75 -15.78 -5.27 2.69
CA GLN A 75 -15.60 -4.32 1.59
C GLN A 75 -16.44 -3.04 1.75
N LEU A 76 -17.66 -3.14 2.23
CA LEU A 76 -18.51 -1.96 2.50
C LEU A 76 -17.96 -1.13 3.66
N ILE A 77 -17.45 -1.78 4.71
CA ILE A 77 -16.76 -1.08 5.80
C ILE A 77 -15.55 -0.33 5.24
N GLU A 78 -14.66 -0.99 4.50
CA GLU A 78 -13.49 -0.35 3.89
C GLU A 78 -13.88 0.79 2.93
N GLN A 79 -14.97 0.64 2.19
CA GLN A 79 -15.48 1.69 1.30
C GLN A 79 -15.87 2.94 2.09
N THR A 80 -16.52 2.78 3.26
CA THR A 80 -16.87 3.90 4.14
C THR A 80 -15.63 4.69 4.56
N TYR A 81 -14.53 4.00 4.87
CA TYR A 81 -13.26 4.65 5.19
C TYR A 81 -12.68 5.38 3.97
N ARG A 82 -12.73 4.75 2.79
CA ARG A 82 -12.26 5.37 1.53
C ARG A 82 -13.05 6.64 1.17
N GLU A 83 -14.35 6.63 1.38
CA GLU A 83 -15.21 7.81 1.16
C GLU A 83 -14.86 8.97 2.09
N LYS A 84 -14.38 8.67 3.30
CA LYS A 84 -13.81 9.67 4.23
C LYS A 84 -12.36 10.07 3.92
N GLY A 85 -11.79 9.47 2.89
CA GLY A 85 -10.43 9.73 2.42
C GLY A 85 -9.35 8.89 3.06
N TYR A 86 -9.66 7.95 3.95
CA TYR A 86 -8.67 7.04 4.53
C TYR A 86 -8.40 5.88 3.56
N PHE A 87 -7.15 5.69 3.16
CA PHE A 87 -6.79 4.66 2.18
C PHE A 87 -5.98 3.50 2.77
N LEU A 88 -5.44 3.66 3.96
CA LEU A 88 -4.72 2.61 4.69
C LEU A 88 -5.67 1.96 5.69
N VAL A 89 -6.60 1.17 5.22
CA VAL A 89 -7.53 0.43 6.06
C VAL A 89 -7.75 -0.96 5.47
N ASN A 90 -7.87 -1.94 6.35
CA ASN A 90 -8.21 -3.31 6.00
C ASN A 90 -9.24 -3.82 7.02
N ALA A 91 -10.35 -4.35 6.55
CA ALA A 91 -11.34 -5.00 7.38
C ALA A 91 -11.31 -6.51 7.11
N LEU A 92 -11.25 -7.29 8.16
CA LEU A 92 -11.20 -8.75 8.04
C LEU A 92 -12.09 -9.42 9.08
N VAL A 93 -12.59 -10.59 8.74
CA VAL A 93 -13.24 -11.48 9.68
C VAL A 93 -12.19 -12.51 10.10
N PRO A 94 -11.70 -12.48 11.34
CA PRO A 94 -10.73 -13.46 11.81
C PRO A 94 -11.35 -14.87 11.80
N SER A 95 -10.50 -15.89 11.70
CA SER A 95 -10.97 -17.28 11.85
C SER A 95 -11.57 -17.47 13.23
N GLN A 96 -12.88 -17.54 13.28
CA GLN A 96 -13.64 -17.69 14.53
C GLN A 96 -14.69 -18.77 14.37
N GLU A 97 -14.89 -19.54 15.40
CA GLU A 97 -16.13 -20.28 15.53
C GLU A 97 -17.21 -19.27 15.91
N ALA A 98 -18.27 -19.16 15.11
CA ALA A 98 -19.39 -18.25 15.42
C ALA A 98 -20.07 -18.73 16.74
N GLN A 99 -19.42 -18.38 17.85
CA GLN A 99 -19.92 -18.72 19.17
C GLN A 99 -21.07 -17.78 19.50
N ARG A 100 -22.27 -18.34 19.64
CA ARG A 100 -23.48 -17.63 20.07
C ARG A 100 -24.03 -16.59 19.06
N GLY A 101 -23.78 -16.74 17.77
CA GLY A 101 -24.38 -15.85 16.77
C GLY A 101 -23.71 -14.46 16.68
N ILE A 102 -22.55 -14.22 17.32
CA ILE A 102 -21.80 -12.97 17.22
C ILE A 102 -20.72 -13.13 16.16
N LEU A 103 -20.75 -12.24 15.15
CA LEU A 103 -19.70 -12.12 14.14
C LEU A 103 -18.78 -10.96 14.51
N GLU A 104 -17.52 -11.25 14.78
CA GLU A 104 -16.51 -10.23 15.02
C GLU A 104 -15.87 -9.81 13.70
N VAL A 105 -15.79 -8.51 13.46
CA VAL A 105 -15.06 -7.88 12.35
C VAL A 105 -13.94 -7.05 12.93
N LEU A 106 -12.72 -7.34 12.53
CA LEU A 106 -11.56 -6.56 12.93
C LEU A 106 -11.22 -5.55 11.85
N VAL A 107 -11.17 -4.28 12.20
CA VAL A 107 -10.70 -3.20 11.34
C VAL A 107 -9.28 -2.84 11.75
N VAL A 108 -8.36 -2.95 10.81
CA VAL A 108 -6.98 -2.51 10.98
C VAL A 108 -6.81 -1.16 10.29
N GLU A 109 -6.73 -0.11 11.09
CA GLU A 109 -6.44 1.24 10.63
C GLU A 109 -4.93 1.37 10.46
N GLY A 110 -4.48 1.34 9.20
CA GLY A 110 -3.06 1.36 8.86
C GLY A 110 -2.40 2.70 9.14
N LYS A 111 -1.14 2.65 9.57
CA LYS A 111 -0.30 3.81 9.87
C LYS A 111 0.85 3.88 8.88
N ILE A 112 1.35 5.10 8.61
CA ILE A 112 2.60 5.25 7.87
C ILE A 112 3.77 4.91 8.80
N GLY A 113 4.55 3.92 8.40
CA GLY A 113 5.76 3.49 9.06
C GLY A 113 6.96 4.35 8.68
N GLN A 114 7.98 3.73 8.10
CA GLN A 114 9.18 4.43 7.65
C GLN A 114 8.94 5.13 6.32
N VAL A 115 9.52 6.33 6.18
CA VAL A 115 9.63 7.03 4.91
C VAL A 115 11.08 6.95 4.47
N LYS A 116 11.35 6.19 3.41
CA LYS A 116 12.66 6.02 2.79
C LYS A 116 12.73 6.85 1.52
N VAL A 117 13.91 7.32 1.17
CA VAL A 117 14.16 8.10 -0.05
C VAL A 117 15.22 7.37 -0.86
N GLU A 118 14.98 7.20 -2.14
CA GLU A 118 15.86 6.53 -3.08
C GLU A 118 16.01 7.37 -4.36
N GLY A 119 17.22 7.41 -4.93
CA GLY A 119 17.51 8.07 -6.20
C GLY A 119 17.80 9.57 -6.11
N ASN A 120 17.84 10.11 -4.89
CA ASN A 120 18.26 11.50 -4.65
C ASN A 120 19.78 11.66 -4.73
N ASP A 121 20.25 12.73 -5.33
CA ASP A 121 21.66 13.08 -5.46
C ASP A 121 21.93 14.46 -4.82
N ARG A 122 21.20 15.47 -5.21
CA ARG A 122 21.35 16.87 -4.77
C ARG A 122 20.65 17.16 -3.45
N TYR A 123 19.44 16.68 -3.29
CA TYR A 123 18.66 16.89 -2.09
C TYR A 123 18.95 15.78 -1.07
N SER A 124 19.12 16.14 0.21
CA SER A 124 19.33 15.12 1.26
C SER A 124 18.06 14.30 1.49
N SER A 125 18.22 13.02 1.78
CA SER A 125 17.11 12.11 2.08
C SER A 125 16.27 12.60 3.27
N ASP A 126 16.94 13.15 4.30
CA ASP A 126 16.25 13.69 5.48
C ASP A 126 15.40 14.91 5.15
N PHE A 127 15.88 15.80 4.29
CA PHE A 127 15.11 16.97 3.86
C PHE A 127 13.83 16.54 3.13
N LEU A 128 13.94 15.63 2.17
CA LEU A 128 12.82 15.15 1.39
C LEU A 128 11.82 14.37 2.27
N ALA A 129 12.32 13.47 3.12
CA ALA A 129 11.47 12.70 4.03
C ALA A 129 10.73 13.60 5.03
N ASN A 130 11.41 14.60 5.62
CA ASN A 130 10.78 15.51 6.57
C ASN A 130 9.75 16.43 5.90
N ARG A 131 10.02 16.89 4.67
CA ARG A 131 9.06 17.69 3.89
C ARG A 131 7.79 16.88 3.58
N PHE A 132 7.93 15.61 3.26
CA PHE A 132 6.80 14.70 3.07
C PHE A 132 6.03 14.50 4.37
N ARG A 133 6.71 14.15 5.47
CA ARG A 133 6.09 13.91 6.78
C ARG A 133 5.36 15.12 7.34
N TYR A 134 5.81 16.33 7.01
CA TYR A 134 5.12 17.56 7.41
C TYR A 134 3.69 17.63 6.89
N ALA A 135 3.44 17.09 5.70
CA ALA A 135 2.12 17.09 5.08
C ALA A 135 1.28 15.84 5.42
N VAL A 136 1.94 14.73 5.78
CA VAL A 136 1.30 13.42 5.92
C VAL A 136 1.39 12.95 7.38
N PRO A 137 0.31 13.07 8.16
CA PRO A 137 0.26 12.53 9.51
C PRO A 137 0.44 11.01 9.50
N PRO A 138 1.27 10.44 10.38
CA PRO A 138 1.53 9.00 10.35
C PRO A 138 0.34 8.15 10.78
N GLU A 139 -0.52 8.65 11.67
CA GLU A 139 -1.57 7.85 12.33
C GLU A 139 -2.92 7.87 11.62
N ALA A 140 -3.16 8.83 10.73
CA ALA A 140 -4.46 9.00 10.06
C ALA A 140 -4.25 9.54 8.64
N ALA A 141 -3.41 8.84 7.87
CA ALA A 141 -3.05 9.29 6.53
C ALA A 141 -4.27 9.26 5.60
N ARG A 142 -4.66 10.45 5.14
CA ARG A 142 -5.69 10.60 4.11
C ARG A 142 -5.05 10.70 2.73
N THR A 143 -5.76 10.24 1.73
CA THR A 143 -5.36 10.36 0.32
C THR A 143 -4.98 11.80 -0.04
N ARG A 144 -5.75 12.79 0.43
CA ARG A 144 -5.49 14.21 0.21
C ARG A 144 -4.16 14.67 0.82
N ASP A 145 -3.84 14.22 2.04
CA ASP A 145 -2.61 14.61 2.71
C ASP A 145 -1.41 13.95 2.05
N PHE A 146 -1.55 12.69 1.63
CA PHE A 146 -0.55 11.97 0.87
C PHE A 146 -0.26 12.64 -0.48
N GLN A 147 -1.29 13.01 -1.23
CA GLN A 147 -1.17 13.77 -2.48
C GLN A 147 -0.49 15.13 -2.24
N LYS A 148 -0.87 15.84 -1.17
CA LYS A 148 -0.23 17.09 -0.79
C LYS A 148 1.26 16.91 -0.48
N GLY A 149 1.63 15.83 0.23
CA GLY A 149 3.05 15.51 0.50
C GLY A 149 3.85 15.30 -0.78
N LEU A 150 3.32 14.53 -1.73
CA LEU A 150 3.94 14.34 -3.03
C LEU A 150 4.00 15.63 -3.86
N PHE A 151 2.93 16.42 -3.83
CA PHE A 151 2.90 17.71 -4.53
C PHE A 151 3.99 18.65 -4.02
N LEU A 152 4.15 18.78 -2.70
CA LEU A 152 5.20 19.60 -2.10
C LEU A 152 6.61 19.16 -2.49
N LEU A 153 6.84 17.89 -2.72
CA LEU A 153 8.14 17.40 -3.22
C LEU A 153 8.33 17.70 -4.70
N ASN A 154 7.29 17.56 -5.51
CA ASN A 154 7.32 17.83 -6.94
C ASN A 154 7.31 19.35 -7.29
N GLU A 155 7.12 20.23 -6.30
CA GLU A 155 7.34 21.68 -6.45
C GLU A 155 8.84 22.07 -6.41
N LEU A 156 9.71 21.15 -5.98
CA LEU A 156 11.13 21.38 -5.97
C LEU A 156 11.67 21.47 -7.42
N PRO A 157 12.60 22.40 -7.72
CA PRO A 157 13.16 22.51 -9.06
C PRO A 157 13.86 21.22 -9.48
N ASP A 158 13.56 20.77 -10.69
CA ASP A 158 14.22 19.62 -11.35
C ASP A 158 14.08 18.30 -10.57
N VAL A 159 12.99 18.13 -9.85
CA VAL A 159 12.72 16.93 -9.06
C VAL A 159 11.39 16.33 -9.46
N GLN A 160 11.39 15.03 -9.73
CA GLN A 160 10.19 14.23 -9.87
C GLN A 160 10.18 13.14 -8.80
N VAL A 161 9.12 13.07 -8.01
CA VAL A 161 8.98 12.11 -6.92
C VAL A 161 7.76 11.24 -7.14
N LYS A 162 7.98 9.93 -7.07
CA LYS A 162 6.93 8.91 -7.03
C LYS A 162 7.00 8.18 -5.69
N ALA A 163 5.85 7.83 -5.12
CA ALA A 163 5.81 7.03 -3.91
C ALA A 163 5.43 5.59 -4.22
N VAL A 164 6.13 4.66 -3.60
CA VAL A 164 5.81 3.24 -3.59
C VAL A 164 5.48 2.85 -2.16
N LEU A 165 4.35 2.20 -1.96
CA LEU A 165 3.91 1.69 -0.67
C LEU A 165 4.29 0.23 -0.55
N SER A 166 4.79 -0.15 0.62
CA SER A 166 5.14 -1.53 0.97
C SER A 166 4.72 -1.85 2.40
N SER A 167 4.58 -3.12 2.72
CA SER A 167 4.33 -3.52 4.10
C SER A 167 5.44 -3.02 5.02
N GLY A 168 5.08 -2.41 6.13
CA GLY A 168 6.02 -1.97 7.16
C GLY A 168 6.52 -3.12 8.03
N ALA A 169 7.52 -2.83 8.86
CA ALA A 169 8.11 -3.80 9.77
C ALA A 169 7.21 -4.16 10.96
N ALA A 170 6.34 -3.25 11.38
CA ALA A 170 5.35 -3.49 12.42
C ALA A 170 3.98 -3.80 11.82
N GLU A 171 3.18 -4.61 12.52
CA GLU A 171 1.80 -4.89 12.10
C GLU A 171 0.99 -3.60 11.97
N GLY A 172 0.15 -3.53 10.96
CA GLY A 172 -0.68 -2.35 10.67
C GLY A 172 0.11 -1.13 10.18
N THR A 173 1.40 -1.26 9.84
CA THR A 173 2.18 -0.16 9.27
C THR A 173 2.45 -0.37 7.78
N THR A 174 2.51 0.76 7.05
CA THR A 174 2.87 0.81 5.63
C THR A 174 4.06 1.73 5.47
N ASP A 175 5.16 1.20 4.96
CA ASP A 175 6.36 1.98 4.63
C ASP A 175 6.18 2.69 3.29
N VAL A 176 6.70 3.90 3.19
CA VAL A 176 6.68 4.74 1.99
C VAL A 176 8.09 4.85 1.45
N VAL A 177 8.30 4.41 0.22
CA VAL A 177 9.54 4.63 -0.50
C VAL A 177 9.33 5.74 -1.53
N LEU A 178 9.96 6.88 -1.31
CA LEU A 178 9.96 8.02 -2.22
C LEU A 178 11.07 7.80 -3.25
N LYS A 179 10.68 7.47 -4.48
CA LYS A 179 11.61 7.37 -5.60
C LYS A 179 11.76 8.74 -6.25
N VAL A 180 12.97 9.26 -6.19
CA VAL A 180 13.33 10.60 -6.64
C VAL A 180 14.11 10.49 -7.95
N GLU A 181 13.70 11.23 -8.94
CA GLU A 181 14.41 11.44 -10.19
C GLU A 181 14.79 12.92 -10.24
N GLU A 182 16.09 13.23 -10.29
CA GLU A 182 16.59 14.61 -10.39
C GLU A 182 17.12 14.87 -11.80
N ASP A 183 16.59 15.93 -12.43
CA ASP A 183 17.02 16.34 -13.75
C ASP A 183 18.19 17.34 -13.66
N LYS A 184 18.28 18.28 -14.54
CA LYS A 184 19.40 19.20 -14.80
C LYS A 184 19.86 20.01 -13.58
N ASN A 185 21.17 20.17 -13.43
CA ASN A 185 21.78 20.98 -12.37
C ASN A 185 21.88 22.48 -12.70
N TRP A 186 21.63 22.91 -13.95
CA TRP A 186 21.88 24.26 -14.39
C TRP A 186 20.78 24.80 -15.31
N HIS A 187 20.21 25.94 -14.91
CA HIS A 187 19.30 26.74 -15.73
C HIS A 187 19.89 28.12 -15.88
N ILE A 188 20.20 28.51 -17.10
CA ILE A 188 20.65 29.88 -17.44
C ILE A 188 19.54 30.53 -18.25
N SER A 189 18.98 31.62 -17.74
CA SER A 189 17.98 32.41 -18.43
C SER A 189 18.49 33.80 -18.64
N THR A 190 18.51 34.30 -19.91
CA THR A 190 18.85 35.67 -20.23
C THR A 190 17.63 36.36 -20.82
N GLY A 191 17.31 37.53 -20.33
CA GLY A 191 16.19 38.31 -20.81
C GLY A 191 16.60 39.74 -21.11
N TYR A 192 16.04 40.29 -22.19
CA TYR A 192 16.13 41.72 -22.54
C TYR A 192 14.72 42.29 -22.67
N ASN A 193 14.48 43.42 -22.07
CA ASN A 193 13.27 44.18 -22.30
C ASN A 193 13.57 45.70 -22.34
N ASN A 194 12.72 46.45 -23.00
CA ASN A 194 12.80 47.90 -23.10
C ASN A 194 11.65 48.60 -22.36
N PHE A 195 11.05 47.97 -21.38
CA PHE A 195 9.94 48.52 -20.57
C PHE A 195 10.46 49.41 -19.42
N GLY A 196 11.70 49.88 -19.48
CA GLY A 196 12.26 50.82 -18.51
C GLY A 196 11.72 52.22 -18.68
N ALA A 197 11.69 53.00 -17.58
CA ALA A 197 11.38 54.43 -17.63
C ALA A 197 12.63 55.23 -17.99
N ARG A 198 12.45 56.41 -18.61
CA ARG A 198 13.58 57.29 -19.01
C ARG A 198 14.53 57.66 -17.87
N LEU A 199 14.03 57.73 -16.64
CA LEU A 199 14.82 58.06 -15.45
C LEU A 199 15.63 56.86 -14.91
N THR A 200 15.26 55.60 -15.21
CA THR A 200 15.92 54.38 -14.70
C THR A 200 16.63 53.58 -15.78
N GLY A 201 16.64 54.07 -17.02
CA GLY A 201 17.15 53.35 -18.18
C GLY A 201 16.08 52.55 -18.90
N GLU A 202 16.00 52.73 -20.24
CA GLU A 202 14.96 52.10 -21.06
C GLU A 202 15.25 50.60 -21.31
N HIS A 203 16.51 50.17 -21.17
CA HIS A 203 16.95 48.83 -21.48
C HIS A 203 17.27 48.08 -20.18
N ARG A 204 16.68 46.89 -20.00
CA ARG A 204 16.97 46.00 -18.88
C ARG A 204 17.44 44.65 -19.39
N PHE A 205 18.57 44.24 -18.87
CA PHE A 205 19.10 42.90 -19.07
C PHE A 205 18.93 42.12 -17.75
N SER A 206 18.45 40.90 -17.81
CA SER A 206 18.36 39.96 -16.70
C SER A 206 19.16 38.71 -17.05
N LEU A 207 19.85 38.18 -16.06
CA LEU A 207 20.61 36.94 -16.12
C LEU A 207 20.04 35.97 -15.11
#